data_fb8ad85a844e4925f3dc56e2190932e7
#
_entry.id   fb8ad85a844e4925f3dc56e2190932e7
#
_cell.length_a   1.000
_cell.length_b   1.000
_cell.length_c   1.000
_cell.angle_alpha   90.00
_cell.angle_beta   90.00
_cell.angle_gamma   90.00
#
_symmetry.space_group_name_H-M   'P 1'
#
loop_
_entity.id
_entity.type
_entity.pdbx_description
1 polymer ?
#
loop_
_entity_poly.entity_id
_entity_poly.type
_entity_poly.pdbx_seq_one_letter_code
_entity_poly.pdbx_strand_id
1 'polypeptide(L)'
;MPGAPSRRIFGLFNVYRFALALLIAWIVLEAPHYHVPLPIGWPLVAFLVVYDVVLWLTWRFVDFITYGTLLSLIAMALDTLLAALVLLQFAFPTNTDSPVLLPLLAFEGWAYWNWMGGLFGTLATELLLLGTWFYQKVLGHAAFSPALLVFWVLVLLIIGLMPVSISLISDSREPHAVPKPVMQTAAEVDMADRLTEREREIYGHLKAGKKLTEIAQLCNIEYGTVKTHTRHIYRKFGVSSREELP
;
A
#
# COMPACT_ATOMS: atom_id res chain seq x y z
N MET A 1 9.66 -9.78 -7.86
CA MET A 1 9.06 -8.43 -7.98
C MET A 1 8.09 -8.29 -6.83
N PRO A 2 8.03 -7.15 -6.12
CA PRO A 2 6.98 -6.94 -5.13
C PRO A 2 5.62 -7.08 -5.81
N GLY A 3 4.70 -7.79 -5.15
CA GLY A 3 3.35 -8.02 -5.68
C GLY A 3 2.59 -6.71 -5.92
N ALA A 4 1.60 -6.73 -6.82
CA ALA A 4 0.75 -5.56 -7.05
C ALA A 4 0.08 -5.13 -5.71
N PRO A 5 0.02 -3.81 -5.43
CA PRO A 5 -0.60 -3.32 -4.21
C PRO A 5 -2.07 -3.74 -4.14
N SER A 6 -2.56 -4.02 -2.93
CA SER A 6 -3.94 -4.46 -2.79
C SER A 6 -4.91 -3.31 -3.05
N ARG A 7 -6.03 -3.62 -3.71
CA ARG A 7 -7.12 -2.67 -3.95
C ARG A 7 -7.63 -2.01 -2.67
N ARG A 8 -7.60 -2.74 -1.54
CA ARG A 8 -8.04 -2.22 -0.23
C ARG A 8 -7.12 -1.13 0.28
N ILE A 9 -5.80 -1.31 0.16
CA ILE A 9 -4.79 -0.33 0.57
C ILE A 9 -4.93 0.95 -0.25
N PHE A 10 -5.05 0.83 -1.57
CA PHE A 10 -5.27 1.99 -2.45
C PHE A 10 -6.55 2.76 -2.08
N GLY A 11 -7.66 2.03 -1.82
CA GLY A 11 -8.91 2.66 -1.36
C GLY A 11 -8.77 3.38 -0.01
N LEU A 12 -7.97 2.85 0.92
CA LEU A 12 -7.68 3.50 2.19
C LEU A 12 -6.97 4.85 1.98
N PHE A 13 -5.95 4.88 1.13
CA PHE A 13 -5.24 6.12 0.81
C PHE A 13 -6.13 7.16 0.12
N ASN A 14 -7.10 6.74 -0.70
CA ASN A 14 -8.08 7.68 -1.26
C ASN A 14 -8.92 8.37 -0.16
N VAL A 15 -9.26 7.66 0.92
CA VAL A 15 -9.95 8.28 2.07
C VAL A 15 -9.05 9.31 2.76
N TYR A 16 -7.76 8.99 2.94
CA TYR A 16 -6.79 9.94 3.52
C TYR A 16 -6.59 11.17 2.65
N ARG A 17 -6.49 11.02 1.33
CA ARG A 17 -6.38 12.14 0.38
C ARG A 17 -7.58 13.05 0.47
N PHE A 18 -8.78 12.48 0.49
CA PHE A 18 -10.01 13.26 0.65
C PHE A 18 -10.05 14.03 1.96
N ALA A 19 -9.66 13.40 3.07
CA ALA A 19 -9.55 14.08 4.37
C ALA A 19 -8.51 15.22 4.33
N LEU A 20 -7.38 15.02 3.64
CA LEU A 20 -6.36 16.06 3.43
C LEU A 20 -6.90 17.21 2.59
N ALA A 21 -7.66 16.94 1.52
CA ALA A 21 -8.29 17.97 0.70
C ALA A 21 -9.25 18.83 1.53
N LEU A 22 -10.05 18.22 2.41
CA LEU A 22 -10.92 18.95 3.35
C LEU A 22 -10.13 19.80 4.34
N LEU A 23 -9.02 19.28 4.87
CA LEU A 23 -8.14 20.03 5.78
C LEU A 23 -7.53 21.24 5.08
N ILE A 24 -7.02 21.07 3.86
CA ILE A 24 -6.45 22.17 3.06
C ILE A 24 -7.54 23.18 2.72
N ALA A 25 -8.74 22.76 2.36
CA ALA A 25 -9.86 23.65 2.11
C ALA A 25 -10.21 24.49 3.35
N TRP A 26 -10.22 23.86 4.53
CA TRP A 26 -10.42 24.58 5.78
C TRP A 26 -9.32 25.60 6.05
N ILE A 27 -8.04 25.26 5.88
CA ILE A 27 -6.90 26.19 6.02
C ILE A 27 -7.04 27.37 5.06
N VAL A 28 -7.44 27.12 3.80
CA VAL A 28 -7.65 28.19 2.81
C VAL A 28 -8.81 29.11 3.18
N LEU A 29 -9.86 28.58 3.78
CA LEU A 29 -10.99 29.37 4.31
C LEU A 29 -10.57 30.27 5.48
N GLU A 30 -9.74 29.76 6.38
CA GLU A 30 -9.25 30.50 7.55
C GLU A 30 -8.12 31.49 7.24
N ALA A 31 -7.36 31.26 6.17
CA ALA A 31 -6.20 32.07 5.80
C ALA A 31 -6.44 33.59 5.77
N PRO A 32 -7.58 34.12 5.28
CA PRO A 32 -7.87 35.55 5.30
C PRO A 32 -7.90 36.14 6.70
N HIS A 33 -8.35 35.39 7.70
CA HIS A 33 -8.41 35.83 9.10
C HIS A 33 -7.02 36.06 9.70
N TYR A 34 -6.01 35.34 9.18
CA TYR A 34 -4.61 35.41 9.61
C TYR A 34 -3.74 36.27 8.69
N HIS A 35 -4.30 36.96 7.70
CA HIS A 35 -3.61 37.78 6.71
C HIS A 35 -2.52 37.01 5.93
N VAL A 36 -2.71 35.72 5.73
CA VAL A 36 -1.79 34.85 4.97
C VAL A 36 -2.14 34.91 3.48
N PRO A 37 -1.26 35.38 2.61
CA PRO A 37 -1.51 35.37 1.17
C PRO A 37 -1.39 33.95 0.62
N LEU A 38 -2.50 33.41 0.12
CA LEU A 38 -2.54 32.08 -0.50
C LEU A 38 -3.00 32.19 -1.98
N PRO A 39 -2.13 32.66 -2.90
CA PRO A 39 -2.53 32.97 -4.27
C PRO A 39 -3.06 31.75 -5.05
N ILE A 40 -2.61 30.54 -4.69
CA ILE A 40 -3.05 29.31 -5.33
C ILE A 40 -3.94 28.44 -4.43
N GLY A 41 -4.40 28.96 -3.30
CA GLY A 41 -5.17 28.18 -2.30
C GLY A 41 -6.41 27.52 -2.91
N TRP A 42 -7.34 28.29 -3.48
CA TRP A 42 -8.55 27.75 -4.10
C TRP A 42 -8.31 26.91 -5.36
N PRO A 43 -7.41 27.32 -6.30
CA PRO A 43 -7.00 26.44 -7.39
C PRO A 43 -6.43 25.09 -6.92
N LEU A 44 -5.66 25.08 -5.85
CA LEU A 44 -5.13 23.85 -5.26
C LEU A 44 -6.24 22.96 -4.68
N VAL A 45 -7.19 23.53 -3.95
CA VAL A 45 -8.35 22.78 -3.43
C VAL A 45 -9.17 22.19 -4.57
N ALA A 46 -9.46 22.98 -5.62
CA ALA A 46 -10.19 22.47 -6.79
C ALA A 46 -9.46 21.32 -7.47
N PHE A 47 -8.14 21.44 -7.63
CA PHE A 47 -7.31 20.37 -8.20
C PHE A 47 -7.36 19.11 -7.32
N LEU A 48 -7.22 19.22 -6.00
CA LEU A 48 -7.31 18.11 -5.07
C LEU A 48 -8.63 17.36 -5.17
N VAL A 49 -9.75 18.09 -5.20
CA VAL A 49 -11.08 17.47 -5.32
C VAL A 49 -11.21 16.71 -6.64
N VAL A 50 -10.79 17.30 -7.76
CA VAL A 50 -10.83 16.63 -9.07
C VAL A 50 -9.93 15.38 -9.07
N TYR A 51 -8.73 15.50 -8.51
CA TYR A 51 -7.77 14.41 -8.36
C TYR A 51 -8.35 13.25 -7.55
N ASP A 52 -8.93 13.53 -6.38
CA ASP A 52 -9.54 12.53 -5.53
C ASP A 52 -10.72 11.82 -6.21
N VAL A 53 -11.56 12.57 -6.94
CA VAL A 53 -12.66 11.98 -7.72
C VAL A 53 -12.12 11.05 -8.81
N VAL A 54 -11.09 11.46 -9.54
CA VAL A 54 -10.45 10.62 -10.57
C VAL A 54 -9.87 9.35 -9.96
N LEU A 55 -9.12 9.45 -8.85
CA LEU A 55 -8.57 8.29 -8.17
C LEU A 55 -9.68 7.37 -7.61
N TRP A 56 -10.78 7.92 -7.10
CA TRP A 56 -11.92 7.14 -6.65
C TRP A 56 -12.59 6.39 -7.79
N LEU A 57 -12.77 7.03 -8.95
CA LEU A 57 -13.31 6.39 -10.16
C LEU A 57 -12.36 5.29 -10.66
N THR A 58 -11.05 5.54 -10.70
CA THR A 58 -10.06 4.51 -11.09
C THR A 58 -10.08 3.33 -10.14
N TRP A 59 -10.14 3.57 -8.83
CA TRP A 59 -10.27 2.51 -7.83
C TRP A 59 -11.55 1.69 -8.02
N ARG A 60 -12.66 2.33 -8.44
CA ARG A 60 -13.97 1.67 -8.60
C ARG A 60 -14.06 0.83 -9.86
N PHE A 61 -13.49 1.29 -10.98
CA PHE A 61 -13.75 0.75 -12.31
C PHE A 61 -12.55 0.07 -12.96
N VAL A 62 -11.33 0.35 -12.54
CA VAL A 62 -10.12 -0.22 -13.17
C VAL A 62 -9.78 -1.59 -12.56
N ASP A 63 -9.29 -2.49 -13.42
CA ASP A 63 -8.77 -3.78 -12.99
C ASP A 63 -7.42 -3.63 -12.29
N PHE A 64 -7.44 -3.83 -10.97
CA PHE A 64 -6.26 -3.68 -10.11
C PHE A 64 -5.24 -4.81 -10.26
N ILE A 65 -5.65 -5.98 -10.78
CA ILE A 65 -4.73 -7.09 -11.03
C ILE A 65 -3.76 -6.69 -12.15
N THR A 66 -4.29 -6.06 -13.20
CA THR A 66 -3.50 -5.66 -14.37
C THR A 66 -2.79 -4.32 -14.19
N TYR A 67 -3.48 -3.31 -13.65
CA TYR A 67 -3.02 -1.93 -13.65
C TYR A 67 -2.64 -1.39 -12.26
N GLY A 68 -2.80 -2.16 -11.19
CA GLY A 68 -2.60 -1.69 -9.81
C GLY A 68 -1.22 -1.09 -9.54
N THR A 69 -0.16 -1.69 -10.06
CA THR A 69 1.21 -1.16 -9.90
C THR A 69 1.38 0.19 -10.61
N LEU A 70 0.89 0.31 -11.85
CA LEU A 70 0.98 1.57 -12.61
C LEU A 70 0.18 2.68 -11.94
N LEU A 71 -1.04 2.39 -11.48
CA LEU A 71 -1.89 3.35 -10.77
C LEU A 71 -1.26 3.83 -9.48
N SER A 72 -0.62 2.94 -8.71
CA SER A 72 0.07 3.31 -7.48
C SER A 72 1.28 4.18 -7.73
N LEU A 73 2.05 3.91 -8.80
CA LEU A 73 3.17 4.76 -9.22
C LEU A 73 2.70 6.16 -9.61
N ILE A 74 1.62 6.25 -10.40
CA ILE A 74 1.03 7.53 -10.80
C ILE A 74 0.52 8.29 -9.58
N ALA A 75 -0.22 7.62 -8.69
CA ALA A 75 -0.74 8.23 -7.47
C ALA A 75 0.40 8.78 -6.60
N MET A 76 1.43 7.99 -6.32
CA MET A 76 2.57 8.41 -5.52
C MET A 76 3.36 9.57 -6.16
N ALA A 77 3.52 9.59 -7.48
CA ALA A 77 4.16 10.69 -8.19
C ALA A 77 3.34 11.99 -8.08
N LEU A 78 2.03 11.90 -8.22
CA LEU A 78 1.13 13.06 -8.08
C LEU A 78 1.05 13.52 -6.63
N ASP A 79 1.02 12.63 -5.64
CA ASP A 79 1.05 13.00 -4.22
C ASP A 79 2.37 13.68 -3.85
N THR A 80 3.49 13.25 -4.42
CA THR A 80 4.79 13.92 -4.25
C THR A 80 4.77 15.34 -4.82
N LEU A 81 4.20 15.52 -6.02
CA LEU A 81 4.03 16.85 -6.63
C LEU A 81 3.11 17.76 -5.78
N LEU A 82 2.00 17.21 -5.31
CA LEU A 82 1.08 17.92 -4.41
C LEU A 82 1.75 18.33 -3.11
N ALA A 83 2.53 17.44 -2.51
CA ALA A 83 3.30 17.76 -1.31
C ALA A 83 4.30 18.90 -1.54
N ALA A 84 4.95 18.96 -2.73
CA ALA A 84 5.78 20.09 -3.12
C ALA A 84 4.99 21.41 -3.18
N LEU A 85 3.83 21.39 -3.82
CA LEU A 85 2.96 22.59 -3.92
C LEU A 85 2.47 23.05 -2.55
N VAL A 86 2.10 22.10 -1.67
CA VAL A 86 1.69 22.40 -0.29
C VAL A 86 2.86 23.02 0.49
N LEU A 87 4.06 22.47 0.40
CA LEU A 87 5.24 23.07 1.04
C LEU A 87 5.51 24.48 0.56
N LEU A 88 5.53 24.70 -0.75
CA LEU A 88 5.79 26.02 -1.34
C LEU A 88 4.71 27.04 -0.97
N GLN A 89 3.45 26.60 -0.85
CA GLN A 89 2.33 27.49 -0.57
C GLN A 89 2.17 27.83 0.92
N PHE A 90 2.41 26.87 1.81
CA PHE A 90 2.09 27.01 3.23
C PHE A 90 3.32 27.04 4.12
N ALA A 91 4.25 26.10 3.99
CA ALA A 91 5.34 25.95 4.93
C ALA A 91 6.35 27.10 4.88
N PHE A 92 6.81 27.48 3.69
CA PHE A 92 7.85 28.47 3.56
C PHE A 92 7.34 29.90 3.78
N PRO A 93 6.21 30.36 3.19
CA PRO A 93 5.70 31.70 3.41
C PRO A 93 5.27 31.98 4.85
N THR A 94 4.73 30.97 5.52
CA THR A 94 4.17 31.13 6.88
C THR A 94 5.11 30.61 7.97
N ASN A 95 6.20 29.93 7.60
CA ASN A 95 7.12 29.27 8.53
C ASN A 95 6.37 28.30 9.48
N THR A 96 5.37 27.60 8.96
CA THR A 96 4.51 26.70 9.71
C THR A 96 5.02 25.25 9.68
N ASP A 97 4.38 24.38 10.45
CA ASP A 97 4.71 22.95 10.59
C ASP A 97 4.21 22.06 9.43
N SER A 98 4.00 22.63 8.23
CA SER A 98 3.53 21.90 7.06
C SER A 98 4.38 20.68 6.67
N PRO A 99 5.70 20.58 6.94
CA PRO A 99 6.48 19.36 6.70
C PRO A 99 5.96 18.13 7.44
N VAL A 100 5.15 18.30 8.48
CA VAL A 100 4.55 17.17 9.23
C VAL A 100 3.71 16.22 8.37
N LEU A 101 3.22 16.67 7.22
CA LEU A 101 2.44 15.85 6.29
C LEU A 101 3.31 14.98 5.37
N LEU A 102 4.60 15.27 5.23
CA LEU A 102 5.50 14.54 4.35
C LEU A 102 5.69 13.06 4.69
N PRO A 103 5.68 12.63 5.97
CA PRO A 103 5.77 11.20 6.30
C PRO A 103 4.70 10.34 5.64
N LEU A 104 3.55 10.92 5.25
CA LEU A 104 2.49 10.18 4.56
C LEU A 104 2.99 9.55 3.26
N LEU A 105 3.90 10.20 2.53
CA LEU A 105 4.51 9.64 1.30
C LEU A 105 5.35 8.39 1.59
N ALA A 106 6.10 8.39 2.70
CA ALA A 106 6.87 7.23 3.12
C ALA A 106 5.97 6.05 3.52
N PHE A 107 4.88 6.33 4.26
CA PHE A 107 3.88 5.33 4.62
C PHE A 107 3.11 4.80 3.42
N GLU A 108 2.77 5.65 2.46
CA GLU A 108 2.11 5.25 1.22
C GLU A 108 3.01 4.32 0.41
N GLY A 109 4.26 4.68 0.20
CA GLY A 109 5.25 3.85 -0.48
C GLY A 109 5.42 2.49 0.21
N TRP A 110 5.53 2.49 1.55
CA TRP A 110 5.60 1.26 2.34
C TRP A 110 4.35 0.39 2.17
N ALA A 111 3.18 0.97 2.20
CA ALA A 111 1.92 0.25 2.06
C ALA A 111 1.74 -0.37 0.66
N TYR A 112 2.30 0.26 -0.38
CA TYR A 112 2.24 -0.26 -1.74
C TYR A 112 3.31 -1.31 -2.03
N TRP A 113 4.56 -1.10 -1.60
CA TRP A 113 5.69 -1.94 -1.98
C TRP A 113 6.57 -2.37 -0.80
N ASN A 114 5.98 -2.43 0.41
CA ASN A 114 6.67 -2.88 1.62
C ASN A 114 7.94 -2.04 1.91
N TRP A 115 9.00 -2.66 2.42
CA TRP A 115 10.23 -1.94 2.83
C TRP A 115 10.89 -1.14 1.70
N MET A 116 10.88 -1.64 0.46
CA MET A 116 11.41 -0.90 -0.71
C MET A 116 10.62 0.38 -0.97
N GLY A 117 9.29 0.29 -0.98
CA GLY A 117 8.45 1.48 -1.16
C GLY A 117 8.60 2.49 -0.02
N GLY A 118 8.78 2.02 1.22
CA GLY A 118 9.08 2.87 2.36
C GLY A 118 10.40 3.63 2.21
N LEU A 119 11.46 2.97 1.72
CA LEU A 119 12.74 3.63 1.41
C LEU A 119 12.58 4.69 0.32
N PHE A 120 11.94 4.35 -0.80
CA PHE A 120 11.71 5.32 -1.88
C PHE A 120 10.85 6.49 -1.43
N GLY A 121 9.79 6.25 -0.66
CA GLY A 121 8.96 7.30 -0.10
C GLY A 121 9.74 8.21 0.85
N THR A 122 10.58 7.65 1.73
CA THR A 122 11.45 8.43 2.62
C THR A 122 12.44 9.29 1.83
N LEU A 123 13.12 8.71 0.83
CA LEU A 123 14.02 9.47 -0.04
C LEU A 123 13.28 10.59 -0.79
N ALA A 124 12.08 10.32 -1.29
CA ALA A 124 11.27 11.34 -1.97
C ALA A 124 10.92 12.50 -1.03
N THR A 125 10.54 12.21 0.23
CA THR A 125 10.25 13.26 1.23
C THR A 125 11.47 14.13 1.54
N GLU A 126 12.64 13.52 1.71
CA GLU A 126 13.88 14.25 1.98
C GLU A 126 14.32 15.12 0.81
N LEU A 127 14.32 14.56 -0.41
CA LEU A 127 14.66 15.31 -1.62
C LEU A 127 13.70 16.47 -1.85
N LEU A 128 12.42 16.26 -1.57
CA LEU A 128 11.39 17.29 -1.71
C LEU A 128 11.60 18.43 -0.69
N LEU A 129 11.85 18.10 0.58
CA LEU A 129 12.13 19.10 1.61
C LEU A 129 13.40 19.90 1.29
N LEU A 130 14.50 19.21 0.98
CA LEU A 130 15.77 19.85 0.65
C LEU A 130 15.69 20.66 -0.64
N GLY A 131 15.05 20.11 -1.68
CA GLY A 131 14.90 20.78 -2.97
C GLY A 131 14.04 22.04 -2.88
N THR A 132 12.91 21.97 -2.19
CA THR A 132 12.03 23.15 -1.99
C THR A 132 12.70 24.20 -1.09
N TRP A 133 13.41 23.80 -0.04
CA TRP A 133 14.17 24.71 0.80
C TRP A 133 15.27 25.43 0.01
N PHE A 134 16.05 24.68 -0.78
CA PHE A 134 17.10 25.25 -1.63
C PHE A 134 16.52 26.23 -2.66
N TYR A 135 15.42 25.85 -3.33
CA TYR A 135 14.71 26.68 -4.29
C TYR A 135 14.29 28.02 -3.68
N GLN A 136 13.65 27.99 -2.51
CA GLN A 136 13.25 29.21 -1.80
C GLN A 136 14.44 30.08 -1.42
N LYS A 137 15.52 29.46 -0.96
CA LYS A 137 16.73 30.17 -0.58
C LYS A 137 17.41 30.88 -1.78
N VAL A 138 17.47 30.21 -2.92
CA VAL A 138 18.05 30.76 -4.15
C VAL A 138 17.22 31.95 -4.68
N LEU A 139 15.90 31.86 -4.59
CA LEU A 139 15.00 32.93 -5.02
C LEU A 139 14.94 34.12 -4.00
N GLY A 140 15.62 34.02 -2.87
CA GLY A 140 15.60 35.05 -1.83
C GLY A 140 14.28 35.14 -1.05
N HIS A 141 13.46 34.08 -1.10
CA HIS A 141 12.24 34.01 -0.32
C HIS A 141 12.50 33.50 1.12
N ALA A 142 11.48 33.64 1.99
CA ALA A 142 11.55 33.12 3.33
C ALA A 142 11.67 31.56 3.28
N ALA A 143 12.67 31.03 3.93
CA ALA A 143 12.93 29.62 4.07
C ALA A 143 13.19 29.30 5.54
N PHE A 144 13.06 28.05 5.93
CA PHE A 144 13.44 27.61 7.27
C PHE A 144 14.88 27.96 7.59
N SER A 145 15.15 28.29 8.86
CA SER A 145 16.52 28.39 9.33
C SER A 145 17.25 27.06 9.12
N PRO A 146 18.58 27.06 8.90
CA PRO A 146 19.32 25.80 8.75
C PRO A 146 19.12 24.82 9.93
N ALA A 147 18.97 25.33 11.14
CA ALA A 147 18.71 24.51 12.32
C ALA A 147 17.34 23.82 12.25
N LEU A 148 16.30 24.54 11.82
CA LEU A 148 14.96 23.98 11.66
C LEU A 148 14.91 22.99 10.48
N LEU A 149 15.67 23.24 9.42
CA LEU A 149 15.81 22.28 8.32
C LEU A 149 16.43 20.96 8.81
N VAL A 150 17.55 21.03 9.55
CA VAL A 150 18.18 19.83 10.12
C VAL A 150 17.23 19.08 11.05
N PHE A 151 16.48 19.81 11.88
CA PHE A 151 15.44 19.20 12.73
C PHE A 151 14.42 18.41 11.89
N TRP A 152 13.85 19.00 10.85
CA TRP A 152 12.87 18.32 9.99
C TRP A 152 13.46 17.14 9.23
N VAL A 153 14.66 17.25 8.69
CA VAL A 153 15.37 16.14 8.05
C VAL A 153 15.49 14.96 9.01
N LEU A 154 15.93 15.19 10.24
CA LEU A 154 16.07 14.12 11.24
C LEU A 154 14.71 13.49 11.62
N VAL A 155 13.68 14.31 11.81
CA VAL A 155 12.31 13.85 12.13
C VAL A 155 11.75 12.99 11.01
N LEU A 156 11.86 13.44 9.76
CA LEU A 156 11.34 12.72 8.59
C LEU A 156 12.10 11.40 8.36
N LEU A 157 13.42 11.40 8.54
CA LEU A 157 14.22 10.15 8.49
C LEU A 157 13.78 9.15 9.54
N ILE A 158 13.63 9.58 10.79
CA ILE A 158 13.20 8.69 11.89
C ILE A 158 11.81 8.12 11.60
N ILE A 159 10.85 8.95 11.25
CA ILE A 159 9.46 8.52 10.99
C ILE A 159 9.39 7.69 9.72
N GLY A 160 10.06 8.10 8.64
CA GLY A 160 10.01 7.42 7.35
C GLY A 160 10.71 6.06 7.35
N LEU A 161 11.79 5.87 8.12
CA LEU A 161 12.49 4.60 8.23
C LEU A 161 11.85 3.65 9.26
N MET A 162 10.93 4.12 10.10
CA MET A 162 10.23 3.27 11.08
C MET A 162 9.49 2.09 10.43
N PRO A 163 8.61 2.28 9.42
CA PRO A 163 7.92 1.17 8.78
C PRO A 163 8.87 0.23 8.01
N VAL A 164 9.98 0.76 7.48
CA VAL A 164 11.02 -0.03 6.84
C VAL A 164 11.69 -0.98 7.84
N SER A 165 12.08 -0.47 9.01
CA SER A 165 12.70 -1.28 10.06
C SER A 165 11.75 -2.36 10.58
N ILE A 166 10.46 -2.04 10.76
CA ILE A 166 9.43 -3.02 11.16
C ILE A 166 9.30 -4.13 10.11
N SER A 167 9.27 -3.78 8.83
CA SER A 167 9.19 -4.77 7.74
C SER A 167 10.40 -5.70 7.72
N LEU A 168 11.61 -5.16 7.86
CA LEU A 168 12.83 -5.96 7.86
C LEU A 168 12.89 -6.92 9.07
N ILE A 169 12.45 -6.47 10.25
CA ILE A 169 12.38 -7.30 11.45
C ILE A 169 11.31 -8.39 11.30
N SER A 170 10.16 -8.06 10.70
CA SER A 170 9.07 -9.02 10.47
C SER A 170 9.47 -10.08 9.46
N ASP A 171 10.10 -9.68 8.36
CA ASP A 171 10.60 -10.59 7.31
C ASP A 171 11.70 -11.53 7.84
N SER A 172 12.52 -11.03 8.78
CA SER A 172 13.55 -11.84 9.45
C SER A 172 12.95 -12.83 10.47
N ARG A 173 11.74 -12.58 10.96
CA ARG A 173 11.07 -13.43 11.97
C ARG A 173 10.17 -14.49 11.34
N GLU A 174 9.72 -14.31 10.12
CA GLU A 174 9.22 -15.43 9.34
C GLU A 174 10.47 -16.18 8.85
N PRO A 175 10.85 -17.32 9.49
CA PRO A 175 11.63 -18.27 8.75
C PRO A 175 10.79 -18.49 7.51
N HIS A 176 11.36 -18.29 6.33
CA HIS A 176 10.80 -18.92 5.15
C HIS A 176 10.46 -20.33 5.62
N ALA A 177 9.19 -20.56 5.88
CA ALA A 177 8.71 -21.91 5.96
C ALA A 177 9.00 -22.41 4.54
N VAL A 178 10.24 -22.85 4.36
CA VAL A 178 10.56 -23.87 3.35
C VAL A 178 9.41 -24.82 3.57
N PRO A 179 8.51 -25.00 2.58
CA PRO A 179 7.50 -26.02 2.71
C PRO A 179 8.33 -27.21 3.20
N LYS A 180 8.18 -27.58 4.49
CA LYS A 180 8.88 -28.77 5.00
C LYS A 180 8.55 -29.76 3.93
N PRO A 181 9.53 -30.38 3.24
CA PRO A 181 9.20 -31.51 2.41
C PRO A 181 8.42 -32.38 3.38
N VAL A 182 7.09 -32.34 3.21
CA VAL A 182 6.21 -33.25 3.92
C VAL A 182 6.83 -34.55 3.50
N MET A 183 7.48 -35.22 4.44
CA MET A 183 8.07 -36.52 4.20
C MET A 183 6.84 -37.40 3.93
N GLN A 184 6.43 -37.32 2.64
CA GLN A 184 5.26 -38.07 2.17
C GLN A 184 5.66 -39.53 2.41
N THR A 185 4.95 -40.17 3.31
CA THR A 185 5.11 -41.60 3.51
C THR A 185 4.85 -42.26 2.17
N ALA A 186 5.56 -43.33 1.86
CA ALA A 186 5.39 -44.06 0.59
C ALA A 186 3.91 -44.39 0.29
N ALA A 187 3.08 -44.51 1.33
CA ALA A 187 1.63 -44.70 1.24
C ALA A 187 0.89 -43.43 0.75
N GLU A 188 1.35 -42.21 1.13
CA GLU A 188 0.76 -40.93 0.65
C GLU A 188 1.04 -40.72 -0.83
N VAL A 189 2.22 -41.08 -1.31
CA VAL A 189 2.61 -40.97 -2.72
C VAL A 189 1.77 -41.91 -3.59
N ASP A 190 1.56 -43.16 -3.16
CA ASP A 190 0.74 -44.15 -3.88
C ASP A 190 -0.74 -43.73 -3.91
N MET A 191 -1.26 -43.10 -2.84
CA MET A 191 -2.63 -42.62 -2.81
C MET A 191 -2.82 -41.30 -3.61
N ALA A 192 -1.84 -40.41 -3.60
CA ALA A 192 -1.90 -39.20 -4.40
C ALA A 192 -1.88 -39.48 -5.92
N ASP A 193 -1.24 -40.57 -6.34
CA ASP A 193 -1.22 -41.00 -7.74
C ASP A 193 -2.58 -41.57 -8.21
N ARG A 194 -3.45 -41.94 -7.29
CA ARG A 194 -4.85 -42.37 -7.59
C ARG A 194 -5.80 -41.20 -7.79
N LEU A 195 -5.38 -39.98 -7.48
CA LEU A 195 -6.19 -38.79 -7.71
C LEU A 195 -6.06 -38.34 -9.17
N THR A 196 -7.18 -37.88 -9.76
CA THR A 196 -7.13 -37.15 -11.02
C THR A 196 -6.40 -35.84 -10.84
N GLU A 197 -5.91 -35.23 -11.90
CA GLU A 197 -5.21 -33.97 -11.85
C GLU A 197 -6.01 -32.86 -11.11
N ARG A 198 -7.32 -32.82 -11.36
CA ARG A 198 -8.23 -31.87 -10.71
C ARG A 198 -8.47 -32.21 -9.23
N GLU A 199 -8.56 -33.45 -8.87
CA GLU A 199 -8.66 -33.87 -7.47
C GLU A 199 -7.36 -33.58 -6.70
N ARG A 200 -6.20 -33.72 -7.35
CA ARG A 200 -4.88 -33.37 -6.77
C ARG A 200 -4.76 -31.90 -6.47
N GLU A 201 -5.21 -31.03 -7.38
CA GLU A 201 -5.23 -29.57 -7.18
C GLU A 201 -6.12 -29.21 -5.96
N ILE A 202 -7.34 -29.73 -5.92
CA ILE A 202 -8.29 -29.50 -4.82
C ILE A 202 -7.75 -30.05 -3.50
N TYR A 203 -7.14 -31.24 -3.51
CA TYR A 203 -6.52 -31.86 -2.34
C TYR A 203 -5.41 -30.98 -1.77
N GLY A 204 -4.54 -30.39 -2.59
CA GLY A 204 -3.51 -29.46 -2.16
C GLY A 204 -4.10 -28.26 -1.43
N HIS A 205 -5.20 -27.71 -1.91
CA HIS A 205 -5.89 -26.60 -1.23
C HIS A 205 -6.60 -27.03 0.06
N LEU A 206 -7.14 -28.24 0.11
CA LEU A 206 -7.69 -28.82 1.34
C LEU A 206 -6.59 -28.97 2.39
N LYS A 207 -5.44 -29.52 2.06
CA LYS A 207 -4.28 -29.61 2.98
C LYS A 207 -3.81 -28.25 3.48
N ALA A 208 -3.81 -27.24 2.61
CA ALA A 208 -3.45 -25.87 2.96
C ALA A 208 -4.48 -25.13 3.84
N GLY A 209 -5.52 -25.78 4.30
CA GLY A 209 -6.48 -25.20 5.23
C GLY A 209 -7.55 -24.29 4.58
N LYS A 210 -7.63 -24.18 3.26
CA LYS A 210 -8.57 -23.27 2.58
C LYS A 210 -10.03 -23.71 2.68
N LYS A 211 -10.95 -22.78 2.76
CA LYS A 211 -12.39 -23.05 2.75
C LYS A 211 -12.85 -23.50 1.37
N LEU A 212 -13.89 -24.34 1.29
CA LEU A 212 -14.42 -24.83 0.01
C LEU A 212 -14.84 -23.68 -0.94
N THR A 213 -15.31 -22.57 -0.39
CA THR A 213 -15.66 -21.37 -1.16
C THR A 213 -14.43 -20.68 -1.77
N GLU A 214 -13.31 -20.65 -1.07
CA GLU A 214 -12.04 -20.15 -1.55
C GLU A 214 -11.45 -21.07 -2.63
N ILE A 215 -11.55 -22.37 -2.44
CA ILE A 215 -11.12 -23.37 -3.42
C ILE A 215 -11.92 -23.23 -4.72
N ALA A 216 -13.23 -23.00 -4.64
CA ALA A 216 -14.08 -22.76 -5.79
C ALA A 216 -13.59 -21.56 -6.63
N GLN A 217 -13.22 -20.48 -5.96
CA GLN A 217 -12.67 -19.28 -6.61
C GLN A 217 -11.27 -19.52 -7.22
N LEU A 218 -10.39 -20.21 -6.49
CA LEU A 218 -9.02 -20.48 -6.94
C LEU A 218 -8.98 -21.44 -8.13
N CYS A 219 -9.83 -22.46 -8.10
CA CYS A 219 -9.96 -23.45 -9.16
C CYS A 219 -10.90 -23.03 -10.29
N ASN A 220 -11.54 -21.86 -10.19
CA ASN A 220 -12.51 -21.33 -11.15
C ASN A 220 -13.63 -22.32 -11.50
N ILE A 221 -14.23 -22.95 -10.47
CA ILE A 221 -15.35 -23.88 -10.57
C ILE A 221 -16.43 -23.57 -9.53
N GLU A 222 -17.63 -24.08 -9.74
CA GLU A 222 -18.73 -23.91 -8.81
C GLU A 222 -18.48 -24.60 -7.47
N TYR A 223 -19.01 -24.02 -6.39
CA TYR A 223 -18.92 -24.57 -5.04
C TYR A 223 -19.44 -26.02 -4.96
N GLY A 224 -20.56 -26.33 -5.67
CA GLY A 224 -21.11 -27.65 -5.76
C GLY A 224 -20.14 -28.69 -6.35
N THR A 225 -19.39 -28.27 -7.35
CA THR A 225 -18.35 -29.07 -8.00
C THR A 225 -17.19 -29.38 -7.06
N VAL A 226 -16.71 -28.35 -6.30
CA VAL A 226 -15.67 -28.52 -5.27
C VAL A 226 -16.15 -29.53 -4.22
N LYS A 227 -17.37 -29.39 -3.73
CA LYS A 227 -17.96 -30.31 -2.75
C LYS A 227 -18.02 -31.77 -3.26
N THR A 228 -18.32 -31.94 -4.54
CA THR A 228 -18.34 -33.26 -5.18
C THR A 228 -16.92 -33.86 -5.27
N HIS A 229 -15.93 -33.10 -5.73
CA HIS A 229 -14.53 -33.53 -5.75
C HIS A 229 -14.01 -33.85 -4.35
N THR A 230 -14.31 -33.01 -3.36
CA THR A 230 -13.93 -33.25 -1.95
C THR A 230 -14.46 -34.56 -1.44
N ARG A 231 -15.73 -34.91 -1.75
CA ARG A 231 -16.33 -36.22 -1.37
C ARG A 231 -15.62 -37.39 -2.06
N HIS A 232 -15.22 -37.21 -3.33
CA HIS A 232 -14.48 -38.25 -4.05
C HIS A 232 -13.06 -38.43 -3.47
N ILE A 233 -12.39 -37.34 -3.10
CA ILE A 233 -11.09 -37.38 -2.43
C ILE A 233 -11.21 -38.12 -1.10
N TYR A 234 -12.16 -37.78 -0.24
CA TYR A 234 -12.38 -38.45 1.04
C TYR A 234 -12.64 -39.95 0.87
N ARG A 235 -13.46 -40.31 -0.12
CA ARG A 235 -13.73 -41.72 -0.43
C ARG A 235 -12.47 -42.46 -0.89
N LYS A 236 -11.61 -41.83 -1.70
CA LYS A 236 -10.37 -42.45 -2.20
C LYS A 236 -9.33 -42.62 -1.06
N PHE A 237 -9.31 -41.71 -0.10
CA PHE A 237 -8.47 -41.84 1.09
C PHE A 237 -9.10 -42.66 2.21
N GLY A 238 -10.36 -43.05 2.10
CA GLY A 238 -11.07 -43.81 3.13
C GLY A 238 -11.35 -43.03 4.42
N VAL A 239 -11.41 -41.68 4.31
CA VAL A 239 -11.63 -40.78 5.44
C VAL A 239 -13.01 -40.11 5.36
N SER A 240 -13.50 -39.65 6.52
CA SER A 240 -14.81 -39.00 6.65
C SER A 240 -14.75 -37.52 6.82
N SER A 241 -13.60 -37.00 7.24
CA SER A 241 -13.41 -35.59 7.54
C SER A 241 -12.08 -35.06 6.99
N ARG A 242 -11.92 -33.74 7.02
CA ARG A 242 -10.72 -33.07 6.54
C ARG A 242 -9.52 -33.32 7.46
N GLU A 243 -9.77 -33.36 8.75
CA GLU A 243 -8.79 -33.58 9.80
C GLU A 243 -8.12 -34.95 9.73
N GLU A 244 -8.78 -35.91 9.05
CA GLU A 244 -8.29 -37.27 8.83
C GLU A 244 -7.47 -37.42 7.54
N LEU A 245 -7.40 -36.36 6.70
CA LEU A 245 -6.59 -36.38 5.48
C LEU A 245 -5.11 -36.43 5.82
N PRO A 246 -4.33 -37.32 5.20
CA PRO A 246 -2.90 -37.45 5.44
C PRO A 246 -2.07 -36.25 4.96
#